data_8f05467563546031ade22ee6eb9808b6
#
_entry.id   8f05467563546031ade22ee6eb9808b6
#
_cell.length_a   1.000
_cell.length_b   1.000
_cell.length_c   1.000
_cell.angle_alpha   90.00
_cell.angle_beta   90.00
_cell.angle_gamma   90.00
#
_symmetry.space_group_name_H-M   'P 1'
#
loop_
_entity.id
_entity.type
_entity.pdbx_description
1 polymer ?
#
loop_
_entity_poly.entity_id
_entity_poly.type
_entity_poly.pdbx_seq_one_letter_code
_entity_poly.pdbx_strand_id
1 'polypeptide(L)'
;MRPASLSAQLRRRVTAVVAVLALLISAGTIVAAGVIMYEQLDKQVDNAKALQTRETGQQNGRPKGILAPGTPPGTVVVLRNSSGVSVASKIGHGEYDNVSAEAIDALLKVNTDGQKHTVDIPDLGQYRAVAQYNRDHELMVLALPLETVNTTIVRLSLLAVALGVAAVVVAAFATRAVANAATKPLRSLSATASTVSQLDLDRGEVDVPAVPDPALPPEHEVAQLTGAFNRMLGNVQGALKARQASETKLRRFVADASHELRNPLAAIRGYSELAARGDGADSAFALGRIDSESQRMTKLVEDLLLLARLDADAPVEMQPVDIVAVVLNAVSDARAAGPDHIW
;
A
#
# COMPACT_ATOMS: atom_id res chain seq x y z
N MET A 1 18.68 -13.34 9.92
CA MET A 1 18.11 -12.29 9.03
C MET A 1 16.60 -12.30 9.19
N ARG A 2 15.99 -11.23 9.70
CA ARG A 2 14.52 -11.13 9.77
C ARG A 2 13.96 -11.05 8.34
N PRO A 3 12.98 -11.86 7.96
CA PRO A 3 12.38 -11.76 6.64
C PRO A 3 11.81 -10.36 6.44
N ALA A 4 12.22 -9.73 5.34
CA ALA A 4 11.73 -8.39 5.02
C ALA A 4 10.21 -8.45 4.86
N SER A 5 9.49 -7.54 5.52
CA SER A 5 8.02 -7.48 5.43
C SER A 5 7.57 -7.38 3.96
N LEU A 6 6.43 -7.96 3.62
CA LEU A 6 5.87 -7.96 2.27
C LEU A 6 5.84 -6.54 1.67
N SER A 7 5.49 -5.54 2.49
CA SER A 7 5.51 -4.13 2.11
C SER A 7 6.91 -3.61 1.76
N ALA A 8 7.96 -4.08 2.44
CA ALA A 8 9.34 -3.70 2.13
C ALA A 8 9.82 -4.32 0.80
N GLN A 9 9.43 -5.56 0.52
CA GLN A 9 9.75 -6.22 -0.75
C GLN A 9 9.03 -5.55 -1.92
N LEU A 10 7.75 -5.22 -1.77
CA LEU A 10 6.96 -4.53 -2.80
C LEU A 10 7.55 -3.15 -3.11
N ARG A 11 7.85 -2.35 -2.08
CA ARG A 11 8.51 -1.03 -2.24
C ARG A 11 9.81 -1.15 -3.03
N ARG A 12 10.69 -2.08 -2.63
CA ARG A 12 11.99 -2.28 -3.30
C ARG A 12 11.81 -2.64 -4.78
N ARG A 13 10.87 -3.54 -5.10
CA ARG A 13 10.60 -3.94 -6.49
C ARG A 13 10.05 -2.80 -7.33
N VAL A 14 9.06 -2.07 -6.85
CA VAL A 14 8.48 -0.93 -7.57
C VAL A 14 9.51 0.17 -7.78
N THR A 15 10.25 0.55 -6.74
CA THR A 15 11.31 1.57 -6.88
C THR A 15 12.42 1.12 -7.83
N ALA A 16 12.80 -0.17 -7.83
CA ALA A 16 13.78 -0.70 -8.76
C ALA A 16 13.28 -0.64 -10.21
N VAL A 17 12.03 -1.01 -10.48
CA VAL A 17 11.45 -0.90 -11.83
C VAL A 17 11.43 0.54 -12.31
N VAL A 18 11.00 1.48 -11.47
CA VAL A 18 10.99 2.92 -11.82
C VAL A 18 12.42 3.43 -12.06
N ALA A 19 13.39 3.00 -11.26
CA ALA A 19 14.80 3.39 -11.44
C ALA A 19 15.37 2.86 -12.78
N VAL A 20 15.07 1.62 -13.15
CA VAL A 20 15.48 1.04 -14.42
C VAL A 20 14.83 1.78 -15.60
N LEU A 21 13.52 2.06 -15.53
CA LEU A 21 12.82 2.82 -16.57
C LEU A 21 13.38 4.24 -16.71
N ALA A 22 13.62 4.94 -15.59
CA ALA A 22 14.21 6.29 -15.60
C ALA A 22 15.60 6.28 -16.24
N LEU A 23 16.42 5.27 -15.94
CA LEU A 23 17.75 5.10 -16.52
C LEU A 23 17.68 4.85 -18.03
N LEU A 24 16.78 3.97 -18.47
CA LEU A 24 16.60 3.67 -19.89
C LEU A 24 16.10 4.89 -20.68
N ILE A 25 15.14 5.62 -20.15
CA ILE A 25 14.61 6.84 -20.78
C ILE A 25 15.71 7.92 -20.83
N SER A 26 16.45 8.13 -19.75
CA SER A 26 17.55 9.10 -19.73
C SER A 26 18.64 8.74 -20.73
N ALA A 27 19.07 7.48 -20.76
CA ALA A 27 20.07 7.00 -21.71
C ALA A 27 19.58 7.13 -23.17
N GLY A 28 18.32 6.76 -23.43
CA GLY A 28 17.73 6.90 -24.77
C GLY A 28 17.63 8.37 -25.21
N THR A 29 17.27 9.27 -24.31
CA THR A 29 17.22 10.72 -24.59
C THR A 29 18.59 11.29 -24.91
N ILE A 30 19.63 10.89 -24.15
CA ILE A 30 21.01 11.35 -24.38
C ILE A 30 21.52 10.88 -25.75
N VAL A 31 21.30 9.60 -26.07
CA VAL A 31 21.71 9.04 -27.36
C VAL A 31 20.96 9.71 -28.51
N ALA A 32 19.65 9.86 -28.40
CA ALA A 32 18.83 10.52 -29.43
C ALA A 32 19.24 11.97 -29.64
N ALA A 33 19.46 12.73 -28.56
CA ALA A 33 19.93 14.10 -28.63
C ALA A 33 21.31 14.17 -29.31
N GLY A 34 22.23 13.27 -29.00
CA GLY A 34 23.53 13.18 -29.63
C GLY A 34 23.40 12.98 -31.14
N VAL A 35 22.67 11.97 -31.57
CA VAL A 35 22.47 11.67 -33.00
C VAL A 35 21.86 12.86 -33.74
N ILE A 36 20.78 13.45 -33.21
CA ILE A 36 20.11 14.60 -33.83
C ILE A 36 21.04 15.82 -33.94
N MET A 37 21.79 16.13 -32.88
CA MET A 37 22.69 17.27 -32.85
C MET A 37 23.85 17.09 -33.82
N TYR A 38 24.44 15.91 -33.94
CA TYR A 38 25.49 15.63 -34.90
C TYR A 38 24.96 15.68 -36.35
N GLU A 39 23.79 15.13 -36.65
CA GLU A 39 23.16 15.24 -37.96
C GLU A 39 22.85 16.70 -38.32
N GLN A 40 22.39 17.50 -37.36
CA GLN A 40 22.12 18.91 -37.58
C GLN A 40 23.40 19.68 -37.88
N LEU A 41 24.50 19.40 -37.15
CA LEU A 41 25.80 19.99 -37.41
C LEU A 41 26.32 19.59 -38.79
N ASP A 42 26.21 18.33 -39.16
CA ASP A 42 26.62 17.83 -40.50
C ASP A 42 25.85 18.53 -41.63
N LYS A 43 24.55 18.83 -41.44
CA LYS A 43 23.77 19.62 -42.40
C LYS A 43 24.24 21.10 -42.43
N GLN A 44 24.63 21.65 -41.30
CA GLN A 44 25.19 23.01 -41.24
C GLN A 44 26.54 23.09 -41.97
N VAL A 45 27.40 22.07 -41.85
CA VAL A 45 28.67 21.97 -42.61
C VAL A 45 28.39 21.90 -44.11
N ASP A 46 27.40 21.10 -44.54
CA ASP A 46 27.05 21.01 -45.98
C ASP A 46 26.50 22.36 -46.50
N ASN A 47 25.65 23.01 -45.75
CA ASN A 47 25.08 24.31 -46.10
C ASN A 47 26.21 25.40 -46.22
N ALA A 48 27.09 25.46 -45.22
CA ALA A 48 28.20 26.38 -45.22
C ALA A 48 29.15 26.12 -46.39
N LYS A 49 29.45 24.86 -46.69
CA LYS A 49 30.21 24.41 -47.85
C LYS A 49 29.56 24.87 -49.15
N ALA A 50 28.24 24.67 -49.34
CA ALA A 50 27.50 25.07 -50.52
C ALA A 50 27.50 26.60 -50.72
N LEU A 51 27.34 27.39 -49.65
CA LEU A 51 27.41 28.83 -49.68
C LEU A 51 28.80 29.30 -50.12
N GLN A 52 29.86 28.75 -49.52
CA GLN A 52 31.24 29.11 -49.84
C GLN A 52 31.62 28.78 -51.30
N THR A 53 31.15 27.62 -51.79
CA THR A 53 31.41 27.18 -53.20
C THR A 53 30.71 28.10 -54.23
N ARG A 54 29.53 28.67 -53.90
CA ARG A 54 28.78 29.59 -54.77
C ARG A 54 29.47 30.97 -54.87
N GLU A 55 29.96 31.49 -53.76
CA GLU A 55 30.61 32.79 -53.72
C GLU A 55 32.01 32.80 -54.39
N THR A 56 32.75 31.69 -54.29
CA THR A 56 34.05 31.57 -54.97
C THR A 56 33.88 31.60 -56.52
N GLY A 57 32.68 31.29 -57.05
CA GLY A 57 32.36 31.38 -58.47
C GLY A 57 31.86 32.75 -58.94
N GLN A 58 31.57 33.70 -58.07
CA GLN A 58 31.06 35.02 -58.39
C GLN A 58 32.07 36.10 -57.99
N GLN A 59 33.06 36.34 -58.82
CA GLN A 59 34.06 37.40 -58.63
C GLN A 59 33.47 38.81 -58.91
N ASN A 60 32.86 39.41 -57.91
CA ASN A 60 32.58 40.83 -57.92
C ASN A 60 33.39 41.51 -56.82
N GLY A 61 34.69 41.82 -57.10
CA GLY A 61 35.47 42.83 -56.41
C GLY A 61 35.74 42.62 -54.87
N ARG A 62 35.40 41.52 -54.31
CA ARG A 62 35.66 41.20 -52.87
C ARG A 62 36.99 40.45 -52.74
N PRO A 63 37.79 40.76 -51.69
CA PRO A 63 39.02 40.03 -51.41
C PRO A 63 38.68 38.46 -51.33
N LYS A 64 39.48 37.63 -52.01
CA LYS A 64 39.44 36.17 -51.90
C LYS A 64 39.55 35.81 -50.42
N GLY A 65 38.48 35.17 -49.86
CA GLY A 65 38.57 34.57 -48.54
C GLY A 65 37.68 35.14 -47.47
N ILE A 66 36.74 36.03 -47.76
CA ILE A 66 35.69 36.40 -46.81
C ILE A 66 34.66 35.31 -46.79
N LEU A 67 34.35 34.82 -45.57
CA LEU A 67 33.30 33.83 -45.35
C LEU A 67 31.95 34.30 -45.88
N ALA A 68 31.20 33.41 -46.53
CA ALA A 68 29.91 33.71 -47.13
C ALA A 68 28.92 34.25 -46.07
N PRO A 69 28.09 35.25 -46.40
CA PRO A 69 27.03 35.71 -45.49
C PRO A 69 26.10 34.56 -45.11
N GLY A 70 25.76 34.43 -43.84
CA GLY A 70 24.93 33.32 -43.32
C GLY A 70 25.70 32.10 -42.85
N THR A 71 27.03 32.14 -42.91
CA THR A 71 27.86 31.09 -42.28
C THR A 71 27.78 31.17 -40.76
N PRO A 72 27.60 30.03 -40.04
CA PRO A 72 27.48 30.04 -38.59
C PRO A 72 28.71 30.67 -37.88
N PRO A 73 28.52 31.35 -36.75
CA PRO A 73 29.62 31.87 -35.96
C PRO A 73 30.55 30.75 -35.49
N GLY A 74 31.83 31.06 -35.39
CA GLY A 74 32.87 30.09 -35.04
C GLY A 74 33.40 29.28 -36.23
N THR A 75 32.76 29.36 -37.41
CA THR A 75 33.26 28.67 -38.61
C THR A 75 34.64 29.13 -39.00
N VAL A 76 35.54 28.19 -39.26
CA VAL A 76 36.88 28.42 -39.77
C VAL A 76 36.95 27.96 -41.23
N VAL A 77 37.50 28.80 -42.11
CA VAL A 77 37.80 28.45 -43.51
C VAL A 77 39.28 28.64 -43.75
N VAL A 78 39.91 27.64 -44.36
CA VAL A 78 41.29 27.69 -44.84
C VAL A 78 41.30 27.43 -46.34
N LEU A 79 41.89 28.32 -47.13
CA LEU A 79 42.12 28.19 -48.55
C LEU A 79 43.62 28.09 -48.81
N ARG A 80 44.06 27.04 -49.53
CA ARG A 80 45.45 26.86 -49.93
C ARG A 80 45.53 26.66 -51.43
N ASN A 81 46.28 27.51 -52.08
CA ASN A 81 46.61 27.44 -53.51
C ASN A 81 48.05 26.95 -53.73
N SER A 82 48.50 26.89 -54.98
CA SER A 82 49.88 26.53 -55.37
C SER A 82 50.98 27.43 -54.81
N SER A 83 50.61 28.68 -54.40
CA SER A 83 51.55 29.70 -53.83
C SER A 83 51.61 29.67 -52.31
N GLY A 84 50.80 28.78 -51.64
CA GLY A 84 50.71 28.67 -50.19
C GLY A 84 49.31 28.91 -49.64
N VAL A 85 49.18 29.13 -48.34
CA VAL A 85 47.89 29.46 -47.70
C VAL A 85 47.46 30.86 -48.10
N SER A 86 46.37 30.98 -48.82
CA SER A 86 45.84 32.26 -49.29
C SER A 86 45.03 32.99 -48.25
N VAL A 87 44.26 32.26 -47.49
CA VAL A 87 43.35 32.82 -46.44
C VAL A 87 43.07 31.78 -45.38
N ALA A 88 43.10 32.23 -44.15
CA ALA A 88 42.55 31.51 -43.01
C ALA A 88 41.80 32.51 -42.14
N SER A 89 40.49 32.35 -41.98
CA SER A 89 39.70 33.26 -41.17
C SER A 89 38.66 32.50 -40.35
N LYS A 90 38.40 32.99 -39.16
CA LYS A 90 37.35 32.50 -38.23
C LYS A 90 36.30 33.60 -38.10
N ILE A 91 35.03 33.21 -38.09
CA ILE A 91 33.95 34.15 -37.73
C ILE A 91 33.92 34.32 -36.24
N GLY A 92 34.34 35.46 -35.70
CA GLY A 92 34.13 35.90 -34.34
C GLY A 92 32.75 36.54 -34.15
N HIS A 93 32.57 37.31 -33.07
CA HIS A 93 31.32 38.04 -32.76
C HIS A 93 31.29 39.38 -33.60
N GLY A 94 31.21 39.26 -34.93
CA GLY A 94 31.09 40.39 -35.83
C GLY A 94 32.41 40.80 -36.52
N GLU A 95 33.53 40.20 -36.19
CA GLU A 95 34.84 40.42 -36.82
C GLU A 95 35.46 39.08 -37.25
N TYR A 96 36.38 39.17 -38.21
CA TYR A 96 37.16 38.03 -38.66
C TYR A 96 38.45 37.95 -37.84
N ASP A 97 38.58 36.88 -37.07
CA ASP A 97 39.78 36.60 -36.30
C ASP A 97 40.83 35.87 -37.13
N ASN A 98 42.10 36.18 -36.91
CA ASN A 98 43.19 35.42 -37.49
C ASN A 98 43.29 34.04 -36.81
N VAL A 99 43.48 33.03 -37.61
CA VAL A 99 43.68 31.63 -37.16
C VAL A 99 45.18 31.41 -36.92
N SER A 100 45.53 30.76 -35.81
CA SER A 100 46.92 30.44 -35.49
C SER A 100 47.55 29.52 -36.53
N ALA A 101 48.86 29.59 -36.73
CA ALA A 101 49.57 28.73 -37.67
C ALA A 101 49.42 27.26 -37.33
N GLU A 102 49.36 26.91 -36.05
CA GLU A 102 49.17 25.55 -35.55
C GLU A 102 47.77 25.01 -35.88
N ALA A 103 46.76 25.85 -35.77
CA ALA A 103 45.39 25.52 -36.12
C ALA A 103 45.24 25.32 -37.66
N ILE A 104 45.91 26.13 -38.46
CA ILE A 104 45.94 25.97 -39.92
C ILE A 104 46.60 24.63 -40.29
N ASP A 105 47.72 24.27 -39.68
CA ASP A 105 48.43 23.01 -39.96
C ASP A 105 47.56 21.80 -39.57
N ALA A 106 46.82 21.88 -38.45
CA ALA A 106 45.90 20.85 -38.06
C ALA A 106 44.75 20.67 -39.06
N LEU A 107 44.18 21.77 -39.58
CA LEU A 107 43.10 21.70 -40.59
C LEU A 107 43.59 21.23 -41.95
N LEU A 108 44.81 21.54 -42.36
CA LEU A 108 45.40 21.08 -43.62
C LEU A 108 45.73 19.60 -43.64
N LYS A 109 45.75 18.91 -42.48
CA LYS A 109 45.92 17.44 -42.34
C LYS A 109 44.62 16.69 -42.48
N VAL A 110 43.49 17.38 -42.60
CA VAL A 110 42.18 16.70 -42.82
C VAL A 110 42.17 16.05 -44.20
N ASN A 111 41.64 14.81 -44.23
CA ASN A 111 41.54 14.05 -45.47
C ASN A 111 40.69 14.80 -46.50
N THR A 112 41.17 14.85 -47.73
CA THR A 112 40.47 15.50 -48.86
C THR A 112 39.51 14.59 -49.58
N ASP A 113 38.82 13.73 -48.84
CA ASP A 113 37.85 12.74 -49.36
C ASP A 113 36.41 13.30 -49.46
N GLY A 114 36.25 14.57 -49.06
CA GLY A 114 34.93 15.22 -49.02
C GLY A 114 34.02 14.74 -47.88
N GLN A 115 34.52 13.87 -47.04
CA GLN A 115 33.80 13.37 -45.84
C GLN A 115 34.05 14.36 -44.67
N LYS A 116 33.13 14.27 -43.70
CA LYS A 116 33.20 15.09 -42.50
C LYS A 116 34.01 14.38 -41.43
N HIS A 117 35.06 15.02 -40.97
CA HIS A 117 35.96 14.51 -39.93
C HIS A 117 35.88 15.38 -38.65
N THR A 118 35.94 14.74 -37.47
CA THR A 118 36.13 15.45 -36.22
C THR A 118 37.62 15.65 -35.98
N VAL A 119 38.04 16.88 -35.84
CA VAL A 119 39.44 17.27 -35.65
C VAL A 119 39.56 18.12 -34.39
N ASP A 120 40.59 17.88 -33.62
CA ASP A 120 40.96 18.70 -32.47
C ASP A 120 41.94 19.79 -32.96
N ILE A 121 41.51 21.02 -32.85
CA ILE A 121 42.28 22.19 -33.34
C ILE A 121 42.90 22.87 -32.12
N PRO A 122 44.25 23.03 -32.09
CA PRO A 122 44.91 23.76 -31.00
C PRO A 122 44.28 25.14 -30.80
N ASP A 123 44.11 25.56 -29.54
CA ASP A 123 43.49 26.80 -29.09
C ASP A 123 42.00 27.00 -29.43
N LEU A 124 41.41 26.14 -30.28
CA LEU A 124 40.03 26.28 -30.73
C LEU A 124 39.13 25.11 -30.25
N GLY A 125 39.71 23.96 -29.89
CA GLY A 125 38.97 22.76 -29.45
C GLY A 125 38.48 21.89 -30.60
N GLN A 126 37.43 21.13 -30.37
CA GLN A 126 36.92 20.18 -31.33
C GLN A 126 36.06 20.83 -32.41
N TYR A 127 36.38 20.48 -33.67
CA TYR A 127 35.68 20.97 -34.85
C TYR A 127 35.25 19.81 -35.77
N ARG A 128 34.14 20.01 -36.47
CA ARG A 128 33.68 19.16 -37.53
C ARG A 128 34.13 19.75 -38.86
N ALA A 129 35.11 19.13 -39.53
CA ALA A 129 35.80 19.69 -40.70
C ALA A 129 35.52 18.85 -41.95
N VAL A 130 35.45 19.54 -43.08
CA VAL A 130 35.41 18.94 -44.42
C VAL A 130 36.44 19.56 -45.30
N ALA A 131 37.23 18.78 -46.01
CA ALA A 131 38.26 19.26 -46.97
C ALA A 131 37.92 18.77 -48.38
N GLN A 132 37.99 19.70 -49.34
CA GLN A 132 37.79 19.40 -50.74
C GLN A 132 38.52 20.39 -51.64
N TYR A 133 38.74 20.03 -52.88
CA TYR A 133 39.22 20.99 -53.87
C TYR A 133 38.05 21.75 -54.47
N ASN A 134 38.25 23.11 -54.63
CA ASN A 134 37.30 23.94 -55.33
C ASN A 134 37.50 23.86 -56.87
N ARG A 135 36.71 24.61 -57.66
CA ARG A 135 36.80 24.64 -59.14
C ARG A 135 38.14 25.18 -59.68
N ASP A 136 38.83 25.98 -58.85
CA ASP A 136 40.12 26.58 -59.18
C ASP A 136 41.30 25.69 -58.74
N HIS A 137 41.05 24.41 -58.38
CA HIS A 137 42.04 23.46 -57.86
C HIS A 137 42.72 23.93 -56.55
N GLU A 138 42.08 24.84 -55.78
CA GLU A 138 42.54 25.23 -54.46
C GLU A 138 41.95 24.31 -53.42
N LEU A 139 42.74 23.89 -52.42
CA LEU A 139 42.25 23.14 -51.28
C LEU A 139 41.44 24.05 -50.34
N MET A 140 40.18 23.76 -50.18
CA MET A 140 39.29 24.41 -49.24
C MET A 140 38.99 23.46 -48.06
N VAL A 141 39.30 23.94 -46.86
CA VAL A 141 38.93 23.27 -45.61
C VAL A 141 37.96 24.17 -44.87
N LEU A 142 36.79 23.62 -44.55
CA LEU A 142 35.75 24.29 -43.78
C LEU A 142 35.48 23.52 -42.49
N ALA A 143 35.49 24.21 -41.36
CA ALA A 143 35.31 23.57 -40.06
C ALA A 143 34.33 24.38 -39.17
N LEU A 144 33.37 23.66 -38.55
CA LEU A 144 32.39 24.19 -37.60
C LEU A 144 32.69 23.70 -36.19
N PRO A 145 32.50 24.56 -35.16
CA PRO A 145 32.79 24.18 -33.77
C PRO A 145 31.79 23.17 -33.23
N LEU A 146 32.30 22.12 -32.54
CA LEU A 146 31.52 21.13 -31.81
C LEU A 146 31.14 21.60 -30.39
N GLU A 147 31.71 22.69 -29.91
CA GLU A 147 31.53 23.19 -28.55
C GLU A 147 30.06 23.44 -28.21
N THR A 148 29.29 24.06 -29.11
CA THR A 148 27.86 24.31 -28.92
C THR A 148 27.06 23.02 -28.85
N VAL A 149 27.42 22.03 -29.66
CA VAL A 149 26.77 20.68 -29.62
C VAL A 149 27.11 19.98 -28.32
N ASN A 150 28.37 19.91 -27.93
CA ASN A 150 28.82 19.28 -26.71
C ASN A 150 28.20 19.90 -25.44
N THR A 151 28.20 21.24 -25.35
CA THR A 151 27.59 21.93 -24.22
C THR A 151 26.08 21.69 -24.13
N THR A 152 25.40 21.67 -25.28
CA THR A 152 23.95 21.33 -25.31
C THR A 152 23.69 19.91 -24.88
N ILE A 153 24.45 18.92 -25.37
CA ILE A 153 24.34 17.53 -24.96
C ILE A 153 24.60 17.39 -23.45
N VAL A 154 25.62 18.02 -22.90
CA VAL A 154 25.92 17.99 -21.46
C VAL A 154 24.76 18.57 -20.63
N ARG A 155 24.22 19.73 -21.03
CA ARG A 155 23.08 20.37 -20.35
C ARG A 155 21.83 19.47 -20.38
N LEU A 156 21.51 18.91 -21.55
CA LEU A 156 20.39 17.97 -21.68
C LEU A 156 20.60 16.69 -20.85
N SER A 157 21.84 16.19 -20.83
CA SER A 157 22.20 15.01 -20.03
C SER A 157 22.01 15.25 -18.53
N LEU A 158 22.48 16.39 -18.04
CA LEU A 158 22.30 16.80 -16.64
C LEU A 158 20.82 16.93 -16.29
N LEU A 159 20.03 17.55 -17.16
CA LEU A 159 18.59 17.69 -16.98
C LEU A 159 17.88 16.32 -16.95
N ALA A 160 18.21 15.44 -17.91
CA ALA A 160 17.63 14.09 -17.97
C ALA A 160 17.95 13.28 -16.73
N VAL A 161 19.19 13.32 -16.23
CA VAL A 161 19.60 12.64 -14.99
C VAL A 161 18.88 13.23 -13.79
N ALA A 162 18.79 14.56 -13.68
CA ALA A 162 18.11 15.23 -12.58
C ALA A 162 16.61 14.83 -12.52
N LEU A 163 15.93 14.85 -13.67
CA LEU A 163 14.53 14.39 -13.78
C LEU A 163 14.38 12.91 -13.44
N GLY A 164 15.31 12.07 -13.90
CA GLY A 164 15.33 10.65 -13.56
C GLY A 164 15.44 10.40 -12.05
N VAL A 165 16.36 11.09 -11.38
CA VAL A 165 16.53 11.01 -9.93
C VAL A 165 15.27 11.52 -9.21
N ALA A 166 14.71 12.65 -9.64
CA ALA A 166 13.48 13.19 -9.07
C ALA A 166 12.32 12.19 -9.19
N ALA A 167 12.14 11.55 -10.35
CA ALA A 167 11.12 10.54 -10.57
C ALA A 167 11.28 9.33 -9.62
N VAL A 168 12.51 8.84 -9.42
CA VAL A 168 12.80 7.74 -8.47
C VAL A 168 12.47 8.14 -7.04
N VAL A 169 12.84 9.35 -6.62
CA VAL A 169 12.55 9.87 -5.27
C VAL A 169 11.04 9.96 -5.06
N VAL A 170 10.31 10.58 -6.00
CA VAL A 170 8.85 10.69 -5.93
C VAL A 170 8.19 9.30 -5.87
N ALA A 171 8.62 8.37 -6.72
CA ALA A 171 8.12 6.99 -6.72
C ALA A 171 8.39 6.27 -5.37
N ALA A 172 9.56 6.48 -4.77
CA ALA A 172 9.89 5.90 -3.47
C ALA A 172 8.99 6.45 -2.35
N PHE A 173 8.74 7.77 -2.34
CA PHE A 173 7.81 8.39 -1.38
C PHE A 173 6.36 7.95 -1.60
N ALA A 174 5.88 7.99 -2.84
CA ALA A 174 4.52 7.55 -3.19
C ALA A 174 4.28 6.08 -2.80
N THR A 175 5.20 5.20 -3.18
CA THR A 175 5.11 3.77 -2.84
C THR A 175 5.14 3.55 -1.32
N ARG A 176 5.93 4.35 -0.57
CA ARG A 176 5.96 4.29 0.89
C ARG A 176 4.63 4.73 1.50
N ALA A 177 4.05 5.83 1.01
CA ALA A 177 2.76 6.35 1.48
C ALA A 177 1.63 5.34 1.23
N VAL A 178 1.51 4.83 0.00
CA VAL A 178 0.51 3.84 -0.39
C VAL A 178 0.67 2.54 0.39
N ALA A 179 1.90 2.00 0.50
CA ALA A 179 2.14 0.78 1.25
C ALA A 179 1.81 0.92 2.74
N ASN A 180 2.11 2.07 3.36
CA ASN A 180 1.77 2.32 4.76
C ASN A 180 0.25 2.46 4.94
N ALA A 181 -0.44 3.19 4.05
CA ALA A 181 -1.90 3.33 4.10
C ALA A 181 -2.61 1.97 3.95
N ALA A 182 -2.18 1.15 2.99
CA ALA A 182 -2.77 -0.18 2.75
C ALA A 182 -2.49 -1.20 3.86
N THR A 183 -1.32 -1.11 4.54
CA THR A 183 -0.96 -2.11 5.56
C THR A 183 -1.36 -1.72 6.99
N LYS A 184 -1.66 -0.45 7.26
CA LYS A 184 -2.07 0.02 8.59
C LYS A 184 -3.32 -0.68 9.12
N PRO A 185 -4.44 -0.81 8.38
CA PRO A 185 -5.63 -1.53 8.84
C PRO A 185 -5.38 -3.01 9.10
N LEU A 186 -4.57 -3.67 8.24
CA LEU A 186 -4.22 -5.08 8.42
C LEU A 186 -3.41 -5.33 9.70
N ARG A 187 -2.56 -4.37 10.07
CA ARG A 187 -1.82 -4.43 11.35
C ARG A 187 -2.76 -4.26 12.55
N SER A 188 -3.75 -3.38 12.47
CA SER A 188 -4.74 -3.23 13.55
C SER A 188 -5.58 -4.49 13.71
N LEU A 189 -6.03 -5.13 12.61
CA LEU A 189 -6.70 -6.43 12.65
C LEU A 189 -5.85 -7.50 13.32
N SER A 190 -4.57 -7.62 12.94
CA SER A 190 -3.64 -8.59 13.52
C SER A 190 -3.37 -8.30 15.00
N ALA A 191 -3.25 -7.04 15.40
CA ALA A 191 -3.04 -6.65 16.79
C ALA A 191 -4.27 -6.99 17.64
N THR A 192 -5.48 -6.63 17.18
CA THR A 192 -6.73 -6.98 17.88
C THR A 192 -6.91 -8.49 17.98
N ALA A 193 -6.66 -9.25 16.89
CA ALA A 193 -6.71 -10.70 16.94
C ALA A 193 -5.73 -11.30 17.96
N SER A 194 -4.50 -10.75 18.04
CA SER A 194 -3.51 -11.16 19.05
C SER A 194 -3.98 -10.82 20.47
N THR A 195 -4.56 -9.65 20.68
CA THR A 195 -5.11 -9.25 21.98
C THR A 195 -6.25 -10.18 22.39
N VAL A 196 -7.19 -10.45 21.48
CA VAL A 196 -8.33 -11.35 21.77
C VAL A 196 -7.86 -12.79 22.06
N SER A 197 -6.84 -13.27 21.36
CA SER A 197 -6.27 -14.61 21.60
C SER A 197 -5.57 -14.76 22.96
N GLN A 198 -5.22 -13.65 23.60
CA GLN A 198 -4.56 -13.62 24.92
C GLN A 198 -5.54 -13.35 26.07
N LEU A 199 -6.81 -13.00 25.76
CA LEU A 199 -7.84 -12.84 26.76
C LEU A 199 -8.20 -14.20 27.37
N ASP A 200 -8.33 -14.25 28.68
CA ASP A 200 -8.88 -15.40 29.39
C ASP A 200 -10.39 -15.42 29.19
N LEU A 201 -10.84 -16.09 28.13
CA LEU A 201 -12.26 -16.18 27.76
C LEU A 201 -13.06 -17.12 28.68
N ASP A 202 -12.36 -17.85 29.55
CA ASP A 202 -12.99 -18.86 30.43
C ASP A 202 -13.47 -18.25 31.74
N ARG A 203 -13.02 -17.05 32.14
CA ARG A 203 -13.31 -16.47 33.44
C ARG A 203 -13.64 -14.98 33.36
N GLY A 204 -14.69 -14.58 34.09
CA GLY A 204 -15.05 -13.19 34.30
C GLY A 204 -15.77 -12.51 33.13
N GLU A 205 -16.02 -11.22 33.31
CA GLU A 205 -16.59 -10.36 32.28
C GLU A 205 -15.49 -9.99 31.29
N VAL A 206 -15.62 -10.42 30.05
CA VAL A 206 -14.63 -10.17 29.00
C VAL A 206 -15.18 -9.14 28.05
N ASP A 207 -14.51 -7.99 27.96
CA ASP A 207 -14.78 -7.00 26.92
C ASP A 207 -13.86 -7.26 25.71
N VAL A 208 -14.47 -7.53 24.56
CA VAL A 208 -13.75 -7.83 23.31
C VAL A 208 -13.61 -6.55 22.52
N PRO A 209 -12.38 -6.01 22.34
CA PRO A 209 -12.18 -4.75 21.64
C PRO A 209 -12.51 -4.88 20.17
N ALA A 210 -13.25 -3.91 19.63
CA ALA A 210 -13.51 -3.80 18.20
C ALA A 210 -12.28 -3.21 17.46
N VAL A 211 -12.11 -3.60 16.19
CA VAL A 211 -11.12 -2.97 15.30
C VAL A 211 -11.65 -1.61 14.86
N PRO A 212 -10.86 -0.52 14.95
CA PRO A 212 -11.25 0.79 14.45
C PRO A 212 -11.60 0.76 12.96
N ASP A 213 -12.60 1.52 12.56
CA ASP A 213 -12.97 1.70 11.16
C ASP A 213 -11.76 2.27 10.38
N PRO A 214 -11.33 1.64 9.27
CA PRO A 214 -10.21 2.09 8.49
C PRO A 214 -10.46 3.40 7.72
N ALA A 215 -11.62 4.02 7.81
CA ALA A 215 -12.04 5.22 7.07
C ALA A 215 -11.85 5.06 5.55
N LEU A 216 -12.14 3.87 5.03
CA LEU A 216 -12.11 3.51 3.62
C LEU A 216 -13.55 3.37 3.09
N PRO A 217 -13.78 3.55 1.77
CA PRO A 217 -15.08 3.29 1.17
C PRO A 217 -15.57 1.87 1.50
N PRO A 218 -16.91 1.66 1.67
CA PRO A 218 -17.46 0.34 2.03
C PRO A 218 -17.16 -0.77 1.02
N GLU A 219 -16.92 -0.40 -0.24
CA GLU A 219 -16.60 -1.32 -1.33
C GLU A 219 -15.14 -1.83 -1.27
N HIS A 220 -14.31 -1.18 -0.46
CA HIS A 220 -12.90 -1.55 -0.33
C HIS A 220 -12.76 -2.87 0.43
N GLU A 221 -11.96 -3.81 -0.08
CA GLU A 221 -11.81 -5.15 0.48
C GLU A 221 -11.37 -5.13 1.96
N VAL A 222 -10.53 -4.15 2.33
CA VAL A 222 -10.07 -3.99 3.71
C VAL A 222 -11.20 -3.51 4.63
N ALA A 223 -12.10 -2.65 4.15
CA ALA A 223 -13.27 -2.21 4.91
C ALA A 223 -14.25 -3.37 5.11
N GLN A 224 -14.51 -4.15 4.06
CA GLN A 224 -15.34 -5.36 4.14
C GLN A 224 -14.77 -6.39 5.12
N LEU A 225 -13.45 -6.63 5.07
CA LEU A 225 -12.77 -7.54 5.99
C LEU A 225 -12.87 -7.05 7.43
N THR A 226 -12.65 -5.76 7.67
CA THR A 226 -12.78 -5.16 9.01
C THR A 226 -14.21 -5.29 9.54
N GLY A 227 -15.20 -5.01 8.69
CA GLY A 227 -16.61 -5.17 9.05
C GLY A 227 -17.00 -6.64 9.36
N ALA A 228 -16.52 -7.60 8.57
CA ALA A 228 -16.75 -9.02 8.82
C ALA A 228 -16.08 -9.47 10.12
N PHE A 229 -14.85 -9.02 10.38
CA PHE A 229 -14.13 -9.33 11.61
C PHE A 229 -14.82 -8.74 12.84
N ASN A 230 -15.29 -7.48 12.78
CA ASN A 230 -16.03 -6.87 13.89
C ASN A 230 -17.37 -7.57 14.16
N ARG A 231 -18.09 -8.06 13.11
CA ARG A 231 -19.29 -8.89 13.30
C ARG A 231 -18.95 -10.21 14.01
N MET A 232 -17.86 -10.85 13.62
CA MET A 232 -17.40 -12.06 14.29
C MET A 232 -17.08 -11.81 15.78
N LEU A 233 -16.35 -10.73 16.09
CA LEU A 233 -16.05 -10.36 17.47
C LEU A 233 -17.32 -10.05 18.27
N GLY A 234 -18.30 -9.36 17.67
CA GLY A 234 -19.61 -9.10 18.29
C GLY A 234 -20.37 -10.38 18.61
N ASN A 235 -20.35 -11.37 17.72
CA ASN A 235 -20.97 -12.67 17.96
C ASN A 235 -20.28 -13.43 19.11
N VAL A 236 -18.94 -13.40 19.16
CA VAL A 236 -18.17 -13.99 20.26
C VAL A 236 -18.51 -13.31 21.59
N GLN A 237 -18.53 -11.99 21.63
CA GLN A 237 -18.89 -11.24 22.84
C GLN A 237 -20.31 -11.52 23.27
N GLY A 238 -21.27 -11.62 22.33
CA GLY A 238 -22.66 -12.02 22.63
C GLY A 238 -22.75 -13.40 23.25
N ALA A 239 -22.03 -14.38 22.69
CA ALA A 239 -22.00 -15.74 23.21
C ALA A 239 -21.39 -15.81 24.63
N LEU A 240 -20.31 -15.06 24.88
CA LEU A 240 -19.70 -14.98 26.22
C LEU A 240 -20.64 -14.35 27.25
N LYS A 241 -21.34 -13.27 26.91
CA LYS A 241 -22.33 -12.64 27.78
C LYS A 241 -23.51 -13.58 28.09
N ALA A 242 -24.01 -14.31 27.07
CA ALA A 242 -25.07 -15.29 27.26
C ALA A 242 -24.62 -16.42 28.19
N ARG A 243 -23.41 -16.96 27.99
CA ARG A 243 -22.81 -17.98 28.88
C ARG A 243 -22.70 -17.47 30.30
N GLN A 244 -22.17 -16.27 30.53
CA GLN A 244 -22.01 -15.70 31.87
C GLN A 244 -23.36 -15.48 32.57
N ALA A 245 -24.36 -15.00 31.83
CA ALA A 245 -25.73 -14.89 32.36
C ALA A 245 -26.28 -16.23 32.79
N SER A 246 -26.08 -17.29 31.97
CA SER A 246 -26.49 -18.66 32.29
C SER A 246 -25.75 -19.20 33.51
N GLU A 247 -24.42 -19.00 33.61
CA GLU A 247 -23.66 -19.44 34.80
C GLU A 247 -24.13 -18.71 36.07
N THR A 248 -24.40 -17.40 35.98
CA THR A 248 -24.91 -16.62 37.12
C THR A 248 -26.29 -17.09 37.55
N LYS A 249 -27.17 -17.40 36.57
CA LYS A 249 -28.50 -17.96 36.83
C LYS A 249 -28.39 -19.32 37.51
N LEU A 250 -27.51 -20.18 37.01
CA LEU A 250 -27.27 -21.49 37.60
C LEU A 250 -26.75 -21.42 39.04
N ARG A 251 -25.77 -20.52 39.30
CA ARG A 251 -25.24 -20.30 40.67
C ARG A 251 -26.32 -19.85 41.64
N ARG A 252 -27.18 -18.90 41.22
CA ARG A 252 -28.31 -18.45 42.04
C ARG A 252 -29.28 -19.59 42.29
N PHE A 253 -29.68 -20.33 41.25
CA PHE A 253 -30.55 -21.48 41.36
C PHE A 253 -30.02 -22.50 42.36
N VAL A 254 -28.75 -22.89 42.29
CA VAL A 254 -28.13 -23.82 43.24
C VAL A 254 -28.10 -23.27 44.67
N ALA A 255 -27.83 -21.99 44.82
CA ALA A 255 -27.82 -21.35 46.13
C ALA A 255 -29.25 -21.36 46.76
N ASP A 256 -30.23 -20.91 45.98
CA ASP A 256 -31.63 -20.81 46.43
C ASP A 256 -32.19 -22.21 46.76
N ALA A 257 -31.98 -23.19 45.87
CA ALA A 257 -32.37 -24.57 46.10
C ALA A 257 -31.71 -25.16 47.38
N SER A 258 -30.43 -24.85 47.61
CA SER A 258 -29.71 -25.31 48.79
C SER A 258 -30.28 -24.70 50.09
N HIS A 259 -30.68 -23.45 50.05
CA HIS A 259 -31.32 -22.78 51.19
C HIS A 259 -32.73 -23.36 51.47
N GLU A 260 -33.54 -23.53 50.40
CA GLU A 260 -34.91 -24.08 50.52
C GLU A 260 -34.93 -25.56 50.94
N LEU A 261 -33.91 -26.33 50.60
CA LEU A 261 -33.79 -27.74 51.06
C LEU A 261 -33.23 -27.84 52.48
N ARG A 262 -32.36 -26.90 52.91
CA ARG A 262 -31.76 -26.94 54.27
C ARG A 262 -32.78 -26.75 55.35
N ASN A 263 -33.78 -25.87 55.15
CA ASN A 263 -34.78 -25.54 56.14
C ASN A 263 -35.65 -26.72 56.55
N PRO A 264 -36.32 -27.44 55.62
CA PRO A 264 -37.12 -28.60 55.98
C PRO A 264 -36.28 -29.76 56.54
N LEU A 265 -35.03 -29.91 56.04
CA LEU A 265 -34.11 -30.93 56.54
C LEU A 265 -33.73 -30.67 58.01
N ALA A 266 -33.51 -29.40 58.38
CA ALA A 266 -33.27 -29.01 59.77
C ALA A 266 -34.50 -29.26 60.66
N ALA A 267 -35.72 -29.00 60.13
CA ALA A 267 -36.97 -29.31 60.82
C ALA A 267 -37.17 -30.84 61.03
N ILE A 268 -36.97 -31.61 60.00
CA ILE A 268 -37.02 -33.08 60.08
C ILE A 268 -36.05 -33.60 61.13
N ARG A 269 -34.82 -33.11 61.15
CA ARG A 269 -33.82 -33.50 62.15
C ARG A 269 -34.27 -33.13 63.57
N GLY A 270 -34.77 -31.92 63.79
CA GLY A 270 -35.27 -31.47 65.08
C GLY A 270 -36.44 -32.34 65.57
N TYR A 271 -37.41 -32.62 64.70
CA TYR A 271 -38.54 -33.53 65.04
C TYR A 271 -38.11 -34.96 65.24
N SER A 272 -37.13 -35.45 64.52
CA SER A 272 -36.55 -36.80 64.73
C SER A 272 -35.89 -36.91 66.11
N GLU A 273 -35.17 -35.90 66.53
CA GLU A 273 -34.57 -35.83 67.87
C GLU A 273 -35.65 -35.76 68.96
N LEU A 274 -36.77 -35.02 68.69
CA LEU A 274 -37.92 -34.97 69.59
C LEU A 274 -38.63 -36.33 69.68
N ALA A 275 -38.90 -37.02 68.57
CA ALA A 275 -39.47 -38.31 68.47
C ALA A 275 -38.66 -39.38 69.23
N ALA A 276 -37.35 -39.28 69.21
CA ALA A 276 -36.43 -40.22 69.88
C ALA A 276 -36.37 -40.01 71.39
N ARG A 277 -36.83 -38.90 71.96
CA ARG A 277 -36.81 -38.57 73.39
C ARG A 277 -38.21 -38.56 74.01
N GLY A 278 -39.26 -38.41 73.20
CA GLY A 278 -40.64 -38.27 73.62
C GLY A 278 -41.33 -39.59 73.86
N ASP A 279 -42.36 -39.61 74.77
CA ASP A 279 -43.24 -40.74 75.04
C ASP A 279 -44.62 -40.54 74.35
N GLY A 280 -45.11 -41.55 73.67
CA GLY A 280 -46.45 -41.66 73.14
C GLY A 280 -47.00 -40.56 72.27
N ALA A 281 -47.67 -39.55 72.82
CA ALA A 281 -48.29 -38.44 72.04
C ALA A 281 -47.32 -37.56 71.40
N ASP A 282 -46.15 -37.16 72.02
CA ASP A 282 -45.12 -36.27 71.49
C ASP A 282 -44.40 -36.97 70.35
N SER A 283 -44.18 -38.26 70.41
CA SER A 283 -43.55 -38.99 69.31
C SER A 283 -44.50 -39.12 68.10
N ALA A 284 -45.82 -39.30 68.28
CA ALA A 284 -46.79 -39.32 67.16
C ALA A 284 -46.89 -37.94 66.46
N PHE A 285 -46.90 -36.85 67.25
CA PHE A 285 -46.84 -35.46 66.66
C PHE A 285 -45.57 -35.23 65.88
N ALA A 286 -44.40 -35.59 66.41
CA ALA A 286 -43.12 -35.41 65.75
C ALA A 286 -43.03 -36.20 64.44
N LEU A 287 -43.52 -37.45 64.39
CA LEU A 287 -43.59 -38.27 63.19
C LEU A 287 -44.54 -37.68 62.13
N GLY A 288 -45.70 -37.12 62.56
CA GLY A 288 -46.56 -36.39 61.60
C GLY A 288 -45.94 -35.15 61.00
N ARG A 289 -45.10 -34.45 61.77
CA ARG A 289 -44.37 -33.32 61.27
C ARG A 289 -43.25 -33.73 60.33
N ILE A 290 -42.56 -34.83 60.58
CA ILE A 290 -41.56 -35.40 59.69
C ILE A 290 -42.17 -35.74 58.33
N ASP A 291 -43.31 -36.38 58.35
CA ASP A 291 -44.07 -36.83 57.16
C ASP A 291 -44.47 -35.57 56.33
N SER A 292 -45.07 -34.57 56.98
CA SER A 292 -45.44 -33.33 56.34
C SER A 292 -44.23 -32.57 55.67
N GLU A 293 -43.08 -32.48 56.36
CA GLU A 293 -41.88 -31.85 55.78
C GLU A 293 -41.25 -32.69 54.66
N SER A 294 -41.35 -34.03 54.73
CA SER A 294 -40.92 -34.93 53.68
C SER A 294 -41.77 -34.76 52.40
N GLN A 295 -43.10 -34.66 52.53
CA GLN A 295 -44.00 -34.37 51.43
C GLN A 295 -43.71 -32.99 50.81
N ARG A 296 -43.45 -31.98 51.64
CA ARG A 296 -43.05 -30.66 51.16
C ARG A 296 -41.75 -30.70 50.40
N MET A 297 -40.74 -31.46 50.85
CA MET A 297 -39.48 -31.65 50.16
C MET A 297 -39.67 -32.35 48.79
N THR A 298 -40.51 -33.37 48.73
CA THR A 298 -40.83 -34.09 47.47
C THR A 298 -41.39 -33.09 46.44
N LYS A 299 -42.37 -32.27 46.85
CA LYS A 299 -42.94 -31.26 45.94
C LYS A 299 -41.91 -30.23 45.50
N LEU A 300 -41.06 -29.74 46.43
CA LEU A 300 -40.00 -28.81 46.08
C LEU A 300 -39.03 -29.36 45.06
N VAL A 301 -38.64 -30.66 45.21
CA VAL A 301 -37.75 -31.34 44.23
C VAL A 301 -38.44 -31.47 42.87
N GLU A 302 -39.72 -31.82 42.84
CA GLU A 302 -40.52 -31.93 41.62
C GLU A 302 -40.61 -30.57 40.90
N ASP A 303 -40.86 -29.47 41.62
CA ASP A 303 -40.93 -28.12 41.13
C ASP A 303 -39.56 -27.69 40.57
N LEU A 304 -38.46 -28.01 41.27
CA LEU A 304 -37.09 -27.73 40.78
C LEU A 304 -36.73 -28.51 39.51
N LEU A 305 -37.15 -29.80 39.43
CA LEU A 305 -36.95 -30.62 38.23
C LEU A 305 -37.78 -30.10 37.04
N LEU A 306 -39.01 -29.68 37.30
CA LEU A 306 -39.87 -29.08 36.28
C LEU A 306 -39.23 -27.80 35.74
N LEU A 307 -38.74 -26.90 36.62
CA LEU A 307 -38.05 -25.66 36.24
C LEU A 307 -36.80 -25.95 35.42
N ALA A 308 -35.99 -26.93 35.81
CA ALA A 308 -34.80 -27.34 35.08
C ALA A 308 -35.12 -27.88 33.67
N ARG A 309 -36.25 -28.61 33.52
CA ARG A 309 -36.70 -29.09 32.21
C ARG A 309 -37.20 -27.94 31.32
N LEU A 310 -37.91 -26.96 31.86
CA LEU A 310 -38.40 -25.79 31.14
C LEU A 310 -37.25 -24.89 30.70
N ASP A 311 -36.22 -24.72 31.51
CA ASP A 311 -35.03 -23.92 31.20
C ASP A 311 -34.11 -24.60 30.14
N ALA A 312 -34.20 -25.92 29.97
CA ALA A 312 -33.38 -26.66 28.99
C ALA A 312 -33.88 -26.55 27.56
N ASP A 313 -34.86 -25.65 27.26
CA ASP A 313 -35.49 -25.54 25.92
C ASP A 313 -35.91 -26.88 25.34
N ALA A 314 -36.38 -27.78 26.20
CA ALA A 314 -36.88 -29.08 25.77
C ALA A 314 -38.03 -28.86 24.78
N PRO A 315 -38.00 -29.45 23.59
CA PRO A 315 -39.04 -29.23 22.59
C PRO A 315 -40.38 -29.60 23.18
N VAL A 316 -41.28 -28.63 23.28
CA VAL A 316 -42.66 -28.85 23.71
C VAL A 316 -43.34 -29.67 22.61
N GLU A 317 -43.72 -30.88 22.93
CA GLU A 317 -44.44 -31.73 22.01
C GLU A 317 -45.87 -31.18 21.89
N MET A 318 -46.17 -30.60 20.74
CA MET A 318 -47.49 -30.02 20.47
C MET A 318 -48.48 -31.14 20.18
N GLN A 319 -49.36 -31.44 21.17
CA GLN A 319 -50.41 -32.40 21.02
C GLN A 319 -51.78 -31.77 21.24
N PRO A 320 -52.86 -32.26 20.59
CA PRO A 320 -54.21 -31.83 20.89
C PRO A 320 -54.56 -32.18 22.36
N VAL A 321 -54.88 -31.17 23.15
CA VAL A 321 -55.26 -31.32 24.57
C VAL A 321 -56.72 -31.00 24.72
N ASP A 322 -57.47 -31.91 25.42
CA ASP A 322 -58.83 -31.62 25.83
C ASP A 322 -58.84 -30.64 27.02
N ILE A 323 -59.02 -29.39 26.71
CA ILE A 323 -59.05 -28.29 27.68
C ILE A 323 -60.21 -28.49 28.70
N VAL A 324 -61.35 -29.07 28.28
CA VAL A 324 -62.48 -29.29 29.19
C VAL A 324 -62.10 -30.28 30.27
N ALA A 325 -61.44 -31.36 29.91
CA ALA A 325 -60.95 -32.35 30.89
C ALA A 325 -59.95 -31.74 31.87
N VAL A 326 -59.02 -30.88 31.40
CA VAL A 326 -58.05 -30.18 32.25
C VAL A 326 -58.75 -29.23 33.24
N VAL A 327 -59.70 -28.44 32.77
CA VAL A 327 -60.47 -27.53 33.64
C VAL A 327 -61.31 -28.28 34.65
N LEU A 328 -61.99 -29.35 34.28
CA LEU A 328 -62.81 -30.17 35.22
C LEU A 328 -61.92 -30.80 36.30
N ASN A 329 -60.74 -31.28 35.92
CA ASN A 329 -59.82 -31.87 36.93
C ASN A 329 -59.33 -30.74 37.88
N ALA A 330 -58.90 -29.58 37.38
CA ALA A 330 -58.44 -28.44 38.17
C ALA A 330 -59.54 -27.94 39.15
N VAL A 331 -60.80 -27.86 38.71
CA VAL A 331 -61.94 -27.51 39.55
C VAL A 331 -62.23 -28.61 40.61
N SER A 332 -62.11 -29.86 40.23
CA SER A 332 -62.28 -31.00 41.16
C SER A 332 -61.23 -30.96 42.29
N ASP A 333 -59.96 -30.74 41.91
CA ASP A 333 -58.83 -30.58 42.85
C ASP A 333 -58.99 -29.35 43.78
N ALA A 334 -59.45 -28.25 43.22
CA ALA A 334 -59.69 -27.04 43.98
C ALA A 334 -60.86 -27.21 45.00
N ARG A 335 -61.92 -27.93 44.57
CA ARG A 335 -63.02 -28.28 45.48
C ARG A 335 -62.61 -29.22 46.62
N ALA A 336 -61.73 -30.16 46.35
CA ALA A 336 -61.19 -31.07 47.37
C ALA A 336 -60.27 -30.26 48.36
N ALA A 337 -59.47 -29.31 47.85
CA ALA A 337 -58.59 -28.53 48.71
C ALA A 337 -59.28 -27.42 49.52
N GLY A 338 -60.45 -26.95 49.05
CA GLY A 338 -61.23 -25.85 49.70
C GLY A 338 -62.71 -26.11 49.65
N PRO A 339 -63.25 -27.09 50.46
CA PRO A 339 -64.67 -27.51 50.44
C PRO A 339 -65.64 -26.35 50.79
N ASP A 340 -65.15 -25.32 51.50
CA ASP A 340 -65.97 -24.21 51.95
C ASP A 340 -66.03 -23.04 50.90
N HIS A 341 -65.39 -23.19 49.76
CA HIS A 341 -65.42 -22.19 48.66
C HIS A 341 -66.42 -22.58 47.57
N ILE A 342 -67.08 -21.60 47.00
CA ILE A 342 -67.93 -21.75 45.79
C ILE A 342 -67.02 -21.66 44.57
N TRP A 343 -66.87 -22.79 43.89
CA TRP A 343 -66.03 -22.92 42.67
C TRP A 343 -66.88 -22.87 41.42
#